data_294ef08a1bdeff5b0a8bef988bf89e0c
#
_entry.id   294ef08a1bdeff5b0a8bef988bf89e0c
#
_cell.length_a   1.000
_cell.length_b   1.000
_cell.length_c   1.000
_cell.angle_alpha   90.00
_cell.angle_beta   90.00
_cell.angle_gamma   90.00
#
_symmetry.space_group_name_H-M   'P 1'
#
loop_
_entity.id
_entity.type
_entity.pdbx_description
1 polymer ?
#
loop_
_entity_poly.entity_id
_entity_poly.type
_entity_poly.pdbx_seq_one_letter_code
_entity_poly.pdbx_strand_id
1 'polypeptide(L)'
;MTTPAQTATAAAQTRSGNADYAWAKFDSEAYFQHYYGDPHPDDDRVIKCAAEAVKRIPGAGQDLDIVDVGTGPNLIPFFCMLPRARRLTAWEYAHSNVAWLEAELLRDDLRPQWQHFWDVTRTAYGPQWSLPETPVELIKSKCNVTRGSVFDLPQGRWDAATMFFCAESITERLDEFEAAVQAFAKCVKPGGTLVAAFLVRSGGYEVSGRRFPVLHLTAEAIEAVFARHTSGVESERIGIVEAEIRSGYSGFVFLTGTAR
;
A
#
# COMPACT_ATOMS: atom_id res chain seq x y z
N MET A 1 40.33 -41.67 22.51
CA MET A 1 39.61 -41.62 21.24
C MET A 1 38.55 -40.53 21.31
N THR A 2 38.88 -39.36 20.83
CA THR A 2 38.04 -38.14 20.86
C THR A 2 37.36 -38.00 19.48
N THR A 3 36.03 -38.05 19.51
CA THR A 3 35.19 -37.86 18.33
C THR A 3 35.18 -36.38 17.94
N PRO A 4 35.39 -36.01 16.68
CA PRO A 4 35.28 -34.60 16.25
C PRO A 4 33.83 -34.19 16.15
N ALA A 5 33.49 -33.04 16.77
CA ALA A 5 32.21 -32.35 16.64
C ALA A 5 32.06 -31.85 15.19
N GLN A 6 31.01 -32.31 14.51
CA GLN A 6 30.57 -31.78 13.22
C GLN A 6 29.95 -30.42 13.46
N THR A 7 30.64 -29.37 13.12
CA THR A 7 30.10 -28.02 12.94
C THR A 7 29.27 -28.00 11.66
N ALA A 8 27.97 -28.12 11.79
CA ALA A 8 27.05 -27.86 10.68
C ALA A 8 27.02 -26.36 10.40
N THR A 9 27.72 -25.95 9.37
CA THR A 9 27.59 -24.60 8.79
C THR A 9 26.22 -24.52 8.15
N ALA A 10 25.25 -23.85 8.80
CA ALA A 10 24.02 -23.50 8.19
C ALA A 10 24.33 -22.56 7.00
N ALA A 11 24.16 -23.05 5.79
CA ALA A 11 24.22 -22.21 4.60
C ALA A 11 23.17 -21.10 4.78
N ALA A 12 23.62 -19.85 4.78
CA ALA A 12 22.72 -18.71 4.76
C ALA A 12 21.88 -18.83 3.47
N GLN A 13 20.59 -19.17 3.61
CA GLN A 13 19.65 -19.14 2.51
C GLN A 13 19.66 -17.71 1.97
N THR A 14 20.10 -17.53 0.74
CA THR A 14 19.99 -16.26 0.02
C THR A 14 18.51 -15.93 -0.07
N ARG A 15 18.09 -14.82 0.57
CA ARG A 15 16.71 -14.35 0.53
C ARG A 15 16.40 -13.89 -0.88
N SER A 16 15.22 -14.25 -1.39
CA SER A 16 14.78 -13.89 -2.74
C SER A 16 14.41 -12.41 -2.82
N GLY A 17 14.81 -11.76 -3.90
CA GLY A 17 14.45 -10.40 -4.20
C GLY A 17 13.18 -10.29 -5.03
N ASN A 18 12.74 -9.06 -5.29
CA ASN A 18 11.54 -8.76 -6.07
C ASN A 18 11.57 -9.40 -7.47
N ALA A 19 12.72 -9.40 -8.14
CA ALA A 19 12.90 -9.94 -9.49
C ALA A 19 12.78 -11.47 -9.58
N ASP A 20 12.90 -12.19 -8.46
CA ASP A 20 12.84 -13.64 -8.42
C ASP A 20 11.40 -14.19 -8.46
N TYR A 21 10.41 -13.31 -8.35
CA TYR A 21 9.00 -13.71 -8.30
C TYR A 21 8.28 -13.52 -9.65
N ALA A 22 7.35 -14.42 -9.91
CA ALA A 22 6.60 -14.48 -11.19
C ALA A 22 5.40 -13.50 -11.18
N TRP A 23 5.65 -12.20 -11.04
CA TRP A 23 4.61 -11.15 -11.02
C TRP A 23 3.68 -11.18 -12.23
N ALA A 24 4.16 -11.62 -13.41
CA ALA A 24 3.33 -11.79 -14.60
C ALA A 24 2.23 -12.87 -14.45
N LYS A 25 2.31 -13.70 -13.41
CA LYS A 25 1.36 -14.77 -13.10
C LYS A 25 0.51 -14.46 -11.86
N PHE A 26 0.53 -13.21 -11.40
CA PHE A 26 -0.30 -12.77 -10.28
C PHE A 26 -1.78 -12.77 -10.71
N ASP A 27 -2.63 -13.44 -9.93
CA ASP A 27 -4.07 -13.50 -10.17
C ASP A 27 -4.76 -12.39 -9.39
N SER A 28 -4.98 -11.27 -10.06
CA SER A 28 -5.51 -10.06 -9.45
C SER A 28 -6.93 -10.23 -8.93
N GLU A 29 -7.79 -10.98 -9.64
CA GLU A 29 -9.17 -11.20 -9.20
C GLU A 29 -9.24 -12.14 -7.99
N ALA A 30 -8.45 -13.22 -7.99
CA ALA A 30 -8.37 -14.11 -6.82
C ALA A 30 -7.83 -13.38 -5.58
N TYR A 31 -6.84 -12.50 -5.76
CA TYR A 31 -6.34 -11.65 -4.68
C TYR A 31 -7.41 -10.70 -4.14
N PHE A 32 -8.12 -10.00 -5.04
CA PHE A 32 -9.22 -9.12 -4.66
C PHE A 32 -10.29 -9.86 -3.86
N GLN A 33 -10.75 -11.00 -4.36
CA GLN A 33 -11.79 -11.79 -3.68
C GLN A 33 -11.34 -12.29 -2.30
N HIS A 34 -10.07 -12.66 -2.16
CA HIS A 34 -9.54 -13.17 -0.89
C HIS A 34 -9.36 -12.07 0.17
N TYR A 35 -8.86 -10.89 -0.23
CA TYR A 35 -8.48 -9.85 0.74
C TYR A 35 -9.51 -8.74 0.90
N TYR A 36 -10.38 -8.54 -0.11
CA TYR A 36 -11.37 -7.47 -0.12
C TYR A 36 -12.78 -7.96 -0.42
N GLY A 37 -12.97 -9.27 -0.55
CA GLY A 37 -14.28 -9.89 -0.76
C GLY A 37 -15.24 -9.63 0.40
N ASP A 38 -14.72 -9.73 1.62
CA ASP A 38 -15.42 -9.37 2.85
C ASP A 38 -14.69 -8.21 3.56
N PRO A 39 -15.41 -7.20 4.08
CA PRO A 39 -14.81 -6.10 4.82
C PRO A 39 -14.08 -6.57 6.08
N HIS A 40 -12.92 -5.95 6.37
CA HIS A 40 -12.16 -6.23 7.58
C HIS A 40 -12.00 -4.95 8.42
N PRO A 41 -12.20 -5.00 9.76
CA PRO A 41 -12.13 -3.83 10.63
C PRO A 41 -10.79 -3.07 10.59
N ASP A 42 -9.69 -3.78 10.34
CA ASP A 42 -8.37 -3.16 10.22
C ASP A 42 -8.28 -2.28 8.97
N ASP A 43 -8.90 -2.68 7.84
CA ASP A 43 -8.97 -1.84 6.63
C ASP A 43 -9.79 -0.57 6.90
N ASP A 44 -10.92 -0.70 7.60
CA ASP A 44 -11.71 0.45 8.04
C ASP A 44 -10.89 1.40 8.92
N ARG A 45 -10.03 0.86 9.78
CA ARG A 45 -9.15 1.68 10.62
C ARG A 45 -8.09 2.39 9.80
N VAL A 46 -7.46 1.70 8.84
CA VAL A 46 -6.50 2.32 7.89
C VAL A 46 -7.16 3.48 7.13
N ILE A 47 -8.38 3.29 6.64
CA ILE A 47 -9.13 4.34 5.94
C ILE A 47 -9.35 5.56 6.85
N LYS A 48 -9.76 5.36 8.10
CA LYS A 48 -9.98 6.44 9.06
C LYS A 48 -8.70 7.21 9.34
N CYS A 49 -7.58 6.52 9.58
CA CYS A 49 -6.27 7.13 9.78
C CYS A 49 -5.82 7.92 8.55
N ALA A 50 -5.99 7.36 7.35
CA ALA A 50 -5.65 8.03 6.10
C ALA A 50 -6.52 9.28 5.87
N ALA A 51 -7.82 9.21 6.10
CA ALA A 51 -8.70 10.37 6.00
C ALA A 51 -8.28 11.50 6.94
N GLU A 52 -7.93 11.17 8.19
CA GLU A 52 -7.43 12.18 9.15
C GLU A 52 -6.11 12.81 8.68
N ALA A 53 -5.19 12.02 8.15
CA ALA A 53 -3.93 12.52 7.60
C ALA A 53 -4.17 13.45 6.40
N VAL A 54 -5.02 13.03 5.46
CA VAL A 54 -5.31 13.77 4.22
C VAL A 54 -6.06 15.08 4.50
N LYS A 55 -6.96 15.13 5.48
CA LYS A 55 -7.63 16.36 5.92
C LYS A 55 -6.64 17.42 6.43
N ARG A 56 -5.48 17.00 6.95
CA ARG A 56 -4.43 17.91 7.44
C ARG A 56 -3.50 18.44 6.36
N ILE A 57 -3.56 17.92 5.13
CA ILE A 57 -2.74 18.42 4.03
C ILE A 57 -3.11 19.88 3.74
N PRO A 58 -2.14 20.81 3.73
CA PRO A 58 -2.41 22.22 3.47
C PRO A 58 -3.10 22.48 2.13
N GLY A 59 -3.83 23.59 2.03
CA GLY A 59 -4.58 23.98 0.83
C GLY A 59 -6.06 23.63 0.92
N ALA A 60 -6.84 24.16 0.00
CA ALA A 60 -8.27 23.95 -0.09
C ALA A 60 -8.64 23.32 -1.45
N GLY A 61 -9.53 22.32 -1.43
CA GLY A 61 -10.10 21.74 -2.63
C GLY A 61 -9.34 20.54 -3.19
N GLN A 62 -9.66 20.21 -4.44
CA GLN A 62 -9.17 19.04 -5.18
C GLN A 62 -8.05 19.48 -6.12
N ASP A 63 -6.87 19.71 -5.60
CA ASP A 63 -5.76 20.37 -6.30
C ASP A 63 -4.46 19.54 -6.37
N LEU A 64 -4.42 18.37 -5.72
CA LEU A 64 -3.20 17.59 -5.60
C LEU A 64 -3.02 16.59 -6.75
N ASP A 65 -1.82 16.53 -7.29
CA ASP A 65 -1.35 15.39 -8.08
C ASP A 65 -0.80 14.33 -7.15
N ILE A 66 -1.43 13.16 -7.14
CA ILE A 66 -1.18 12.09 -6.16
C ILE A 66 -0.75 10.82 -6.89
N VAL A 67 0.13 10.04 -6.27
CA VAL A 67 0.45 8.68 -6.69
C VAL A 67 0.15 7.69 -5.58
N ASP A 68 -0.40 6.56 -5.96
CA ASP A 68 -0.44 5.36 -5.13
C ASP A 68 0.55 4.33 -5.67
N VAL A 69 1.48 3.89 -4.84
CA VAL A 69 2.65 3.12 -5.25
C VAL A 69 2.47 1.65 -4.89
N GLY A 70 2.55 0.80 -5.91
CA GLY A 70 2.32 -0.63 -5.77
C GLY A 70 0.87 -0.95 -5.46
N THR A 71 -0.03 -0.30 -6.19
CA THR A 71 -1.48 -0.31 -5.94
C THR A 71 -2.06 -1.72 -5.79
N GLY A 72 -1.60 -2.67 -6.62
CA GLY A 72 -2.22 -3.99 -6.65
C GLY A 72 -3.70 -3.93 -7.02
N PRO A 73 -4.48 -5.01 -6.85
CA PRO A 73 -5.93 -4.98 -7.07
C PRO A 73 -6.67 -4.40 -5.85
N ASN A 74 -6.38 -3.14 -5.54
CA ASN A 74 -6.85 -2.43 -4.34
C ASN A 74 -7.23 -0.97 -4.64
N LEU A 75 -8.46 -0.56 -4.33
CA LEU A 75 -8.92 0.82 -4.47
C LEU A 75 -8.99 1.60 -3.15
N ILE A 76 -8.68 0.99 -2.01
CA ILE A 76 -8.73 1.66 -0.70
C ILE A 76 -7.85 2.93 -0.68
N PRO A 77 -6.57 2.91 -1.16
CA PRO A 77 -5.76 4.12 -1.20
C PRO A 77 -6.40 5.22 -2.05
N PHE A 78 -7.08 4.84 -3.14
CA PHE A 78 -7.78 5.77 -4.01
C PHE A 78 -8.90 6.47 -3.26
N PHE A 79 -9.76 5.71 -2.59
CA PHE A 79 -10.87 6.29 -1.81
C PHE A 79 -10.36 7.27 -0.77
N CYS A 80 -9.26 6.95 -0.08
CA CYS A 80 -8.64 7.84 0.90
C CYS A 80 -8.19 9.18 0.29
N MET A 81 -7.70 9.18 -0.95
CA MET A 81 -7.05 10.34 -1.57
C MET A 81 -7.95 11.12 -2.52
N LEU A 82 -9.00 10.49 -3.10
CA LEU A 82 -9.92 11.11 -4.06
C LEU A 82 -10.48 12.48 -3.61
N PRO A 83 -10.83 12.70 -2.33
CA PRO A 83 -11.36 13.99 -1.88
C PRO A 83 -10.41 15.17 -2.11
N ARG A 84 -9.10 14.93 -2.21
CA ARG A 84 -8.07 15.96 -2.43
C ARG A 84 -7.43 15.87 -3.81
N ALA A 85 -7.68 14.81 -4.56
CA ALA A 85 -7.02 14.60 -5.84
C ALA A 85 -7.57 15.50 -6.95
N ARG A 86 -6.68 16.19 -7.65
CA ARG A 86 -6.88 16.66 -9.03
C ARG A 86 -6.66 15.50 -9.99
N ARG A 87 -5.60 14.75 -9.77
CA ARG A 87 -5.23 13.51 -10.48
C ARG A 87 -4.68 12.51 -9.50
N LEU A 88 -5.05 11.24 -9.65
CA LEU A 88 -4.54 10.13 -8.88
C LEU A 88 -4.01 9.05 -9.82
N THR A 89 -2.75 8.71 -9.69
CA THR A 89 -2.08 7.72 -10.54
C THR A 89 -1.79 6.45 -9.73
N ALA A 90 -2.33 5.32 -10.18
CA ALA A 90 -1.83 4.02 -9.75
C ALA A 90 -0.46 3.75 -10.41
N TRP A 91 0.57 3.57 -9.62
CA TRP A 91 1.88 3.15 -10.10
C TRP A 91 2.08 1.68 -9.77
N GLU A 92 1.92 0.81 -10.78
CA GLU A 92 1.85 -0.64 -10.58
C GLU A 92 2.80 -1.39 -11.53
N TYR A 93 3.47 -2.39 -11.02
CA TYR A 93 4.47 -3.16 -11.77
C TYR A 93 3.88 -4.33 -12.54
N ALA A 94 3.04 -5.14 -11.88
CA ALA A 94 2.51 -6.38 -12.45
C ALA A 94 1.51 -6.10 -13.58
N HIS A 95 1.75 -6.64 -14.77
CA HIS A 95 0.87 -6.41 -15.92
C HIS A 95 -0.59 -6.85 -15.66
N SER A 96 -0.79 -7.95 -14.93
CA SER A 96 -2.12 -8.42 -14.54
C SER A 96 -2.86 -7.42 -13.65
N ASN A 97 -2.16 -6.82 -12.68
CA ASN A 97 -2.74 -5.79 -11.83
C ASN A 97 -3.06 -4.51 -12.61
N VAL A 98 -2.18 -4.11 -13.54
CA VAL A 98 -2.43 -2.96 -14.43
C VAL A 98 -3.71 -3.18 -15.21
N ALA A 99 -3.83 -4.33 -15.89
CA ALA A 99 -5.04 -4.65 -16.69
C ALA A 99 -6.30 -4.74 -15.82
N TRP A 100 -6.19 -5.32 -14.61
CA TRP A 100 -7.29 -5.40 -13.66
C TRP A 100 -7.72 -4.00 -13.18
N LEU A 101 -6.77 -3.13 -12.81
CA LEU A 101 -7.05 -1.76 -12.39
C LEU A 101 -7.69 -0.94 -13.52
N GLU A 102 -7.15 -1.02 -14.74
CA GLU A 102 -7.73 -0.31 -15.91
C GLU A 102 -9.19 -0.73 -16.13
N ALA A 103 -9.49 -2.02 -16.04
CA ALA A 103 -10.85 -2.52 -16.16
C ALA A 103 -11.75 -2.03 -15.00
N GLU A 104 -11.22 -2.05 -13.76
CA GLU A 104 -11.97 -1.64 -12.58
C GLU A 104 -12.27 -0.13 -12.57
N LEU A 105 -11.32 0.72 -12.99
CA LEU A 105 -11.50 2.17 -13.06
C LEU A 105 -12.50 2.61 -14.15
N LEU A 106 -12.75 1.78 -15.16
CA LEU A 106 -13.68 2.05 -16.26
C LEU A 106 -15.11 1.55 -16.00
N ARG A 107 -15.37 0.89 -14.88
CA ARG A 107 -16.71 0.37 -14.57
C ARG A 107 -17.74 1.50 -14.47
N ASP A 108 -18.96 1.21 -14.89
CA ASP A 108 -20.11 2.12 -14.74
C ASP A 108 -20.78 2.01 -13.36
N ASP A 109 -20.45 0.94 -12.61
CA ASP A 109 -20.94 0.66 -11.26
C ASP A 109 -19.78 0.34 -10.33
N LEU A 110 -19.93 0.64 -9.06
CA LEU A 110 -18.98 0.25 -8.03
C LEU A 110 -19.32 -1.17 -7.54
N ARG A 111 -18.32 -2.03 -7.38
CA ARG A 111 -18.55 -3.34 -6.75
C ARG A 111 -19.07 -3.14 -5.31
N PRO A 112 -19.96 -4.00 -4.80
CA PRO A 112 -20.49 -3.88 -3.43
C PRO A 112 -19.41 -3.78 -2.35
N GLN A 113 -18.30 -4.53 -2.52
CA GLN A 113 -17.15 -4.50 -1.61
C GLN A 113 -16.51 -3.11 -1.54
N TRP A 114 -16.33 -2.48 -2.70
CA TRP A 114 -15.78 -1.11 -2.79
C TRP A 114 -16.75 -0.07 -2.23
N GLN A 115 -18.06 -0.29 -2.34
CA GLN A 115 -19.06 0.62 -1.78
C GLN A 115 -18.92 0.70 -0.24
N HIS A 116 -18.67 -0.43 0.46
CA HIS A 116 -18.39 -0.43 1.89
C HIS A 116 -17.22 0.51 2.24
N PHE A 117 -16.07 0.34 1.58
CA PHE A 117 -14.88 1.14 1.87
C PHE A 117 -15.06 2.62 1.50
N TRP A 118 -15.84 2.90 0.45
CA TRP A 118 -16.22 4.27 0.13
C TRP A 118 -17.12 4.89 1.20
N ASP A 119 -18.07 4.18 1.74
CA ASP A 119 -18.96 4.64 2.81
C ASP A 119 -18.20 4.90 4.11
N VAL A 120 -17.21 4.05 4.43
CA VAL A 120 -16.27 4.30 5.54
C VAL A 120 -15.48 5.58 5.29
N THR A 121 -14.97 5.78 4.07
CA THR A 121 -14.25 7.00 3.68
C THR A 121 -15.14 8.23 3.83
N ARG A 122 -16.35 8.22 3.29
CA ARG A 122 -17.32 9.34 3.41
C ARG A 122 -17.59 9.70 4.86
N THR A 123 -17.78 8.67 5.68
CA THR A 123 -18.01 8.84 7.13
C THR A 123 -16.79 9.46 7.81
N ALA A 124 -15.59 8.99 7.50
CA ALA A 124 -14.36 9.51 8.07
C ALA A 124 -14.07 10.97 7.68
N TYR A 125 -14.37 11.34 6.44
CA TYR A 125 -14.24 12.74 5.99
C TYR A 125 -15.30 13.66 6.60
N GLY A 126 -16.52 13.18 6.73
CA GLY A 126 -17.66 13.93 7.27
C GLY A 126 -18.40 14.77 6.23
N PRO A 127 -19.61 15.28 6.59
CA PRO A 127 -20.55 15.90 5.66
C PRO A 127 -20.03 17.20 5.03
N GLN A 128 -19.10 17.90 5.67
CA GLN A 128 -18.51 19.15 5.17
C GLN A 128 -17.71 18.96 3.89
N TRP A 129 -17.31 17.71 3.55
CA TRP A 129 -16.60 17.39 2.31
C TRP A 129 -17.54 17.15 1.12
N SER A 130 -18.85 17.03 1.36
CA SER A 130 -19.88 16.87 0.32
C SER A 130 -19.54 15.78 -0.70
N LEU A 131 -19.00 14.65 -0.22
CA LEU A 131 -18.61 13.54 -1.10
C LEU A 131 -19.86 12.85 -1.68
N PRO A 132 -19.83 12.41 -2.95
CA PRO A 132 -20.96 11.74 -3.60
C PRO A 132 -21.26 10.39 -2.97
N GLU A 133 -22.46 9.84 -3.18
CA GLU A 133 -22.84 8.51 -2.70
C GLU A 133 -21.99 7.40 -3.31
N THR A 134 -21.60 7.55 -4.57
CA THR A 134 -20.65 6.66 -5.26
C THR A 134 -19.52 7.46 -5.88
N PRO A 135 -18.25 6.98 -5.86
CA PRO A 135 -17.11 7.69 -6.40
C PRO A 135 -16.87 7.46 -7.90
N VAL A 136 -17.77 6.77 -8.62
CA VAL A 136 -17.54 6.30 -9.99
C VAL A 136 -17.10 7.45 -10.93
N GLU A 137 -17.80 8.56 -10.94
CA GLU A 137 -17.44 9.70 -11.78
C GLU A 137 -16.13 10.37 -11.37
N LEU A 138 -15.82 10.38 -10.07
CA LEU A 138 -14.54 10.88 -9.58
C LEU A 138 -13.39 9.98 -10.03
N ILE A 139 -13.59 8.66 -9.94
CA ILE A 139 -12.62 7.67 -10.39
C ILE A 139 -12.36 7.84 -11.90
N LYS A 140 -13.41 7.82 -12.72
CA LYS A 140 -13.29 7.96 -14.18
C LYS A 140 -12.61 9.25 -14.62
N SER A 141 -12.89 10.35 -13.93
CA SER A 141 -12.37 11.66 -14.30
C SER A 141 -10.95 11.95 -13.80
N LYS A 142 -10.52 11.32 -12.70
CA LYS A 142 -9.28 11.68 -12.01
C LYS A 142 -8.23 10.59 -11.97
N CYS A 143 -8.64 9.30 -12.03
CA CYS A 143 -7.73 8.18 -11.83
C CYS A 143 -7.18 7.67 -13.15
N ASN A 144 -5.92 7.27 -13.12
CA ASN A 144 -5.25 6.60 -14.23
C ASN A 144 -4.26 5.57 -13.69
N VAL A 145 -3.89 4.63 -14.55
CA VAL A 145 -2.88 3.61 -14.25
C VAL A 145 -1.61 3.90 -15.05
N THR A 146 -0.47 3.75 -14.41
CA THR A 146 0.85 3.81 -15.04
C THR A 146 1.64 2.58 -14.63
N ARG A 147 2.11 1.83 -15.63
CA ARG A 147 2.97 0.69 -15.35
C ARG A 147 4.38 1.15 -15.03
N GLY A 148 4.92 0.74 -13.87
CA GLY A 148 6.26 1.08 -13.46
C GLY A 148 6.70 0.33 -12.21
N SER A 149 8.02 0.21 -12.02
CA SER A 149 8.60 -0.35 -10.80
C SER A 149 8.66 0.71 -9.70
N VAL A 150 8.47 0.30 -8.43
CA VAL A 150 8.71 1.18 -7.29
C VAL A 150 10.13 1.74 -7.26
N PHE A 151 11.09 0.99 -7.79
CA PHE A 151 12.50 1.40 -7.85
C PHE A 151 12.79 2.48 -8.93
N ASP A 152 11.86 2.67 -9.87
CA ASP A 152 11.98 3.60 -11.00
C ASP A 152 11.04 4.82 -10.87
N LEU A 153 10.52 5.09 -9.67
CA LEU A 153 9.65 6.24 -9.42
C LEU A 153 10.32 7.56 -9.77
N PRO A 154 9.68 8.44 -10.56
CA PRO A 154 10.17 9.80 -10.82
C PRO A 154 10.26 10.59 -9.50
N GLN A 155 11.38 11.31 -9.30
CA GLN A 155 11.61 12.10 -8.09
C GLN A 155 10.89 13.45 -8.15
N GLY A 156 10.38 13.91 -7.01
CA GLY A 156 9.82 15.26 -6.81
C GLY A 156 8.63 15.57 -7.72
N ARG A 157 7.88 14.57 -8.15
CA ARG A 157 6.82 14.75 -9.14
C ARG A 157 5.45 15.04 -8.53
N TRP A 158 5.08 14.37 -7.46
CA TRP A 158 3.74 14.41 -6.88
C TRP A 158 3.66 15.30 -5.65
N ASP A 159 2.47 15.78 -5.34
CA ASP A 159 2.20 16.59 -4.16
C ASP A 159 2.02 15.72 -2.91
N ALA A 160 1.48 14.50 -3.10
CA ALA A 160 1.33 13.49 -2.07
C ALA A 160 1.46 12.09 -2.66
N ALA A 161 1.78 11.12 -1.81
CA ALA A 161 1.82 9.71 -2.21
C ALA A 161 1.25 8.79 -1.13
N THR A 162 0.67 7.66 -1.58
CA THR A 162 0.30 6.53 -0.73
C THR A 162 1.12 5.29 -1.09
N MET A 163 1.38 4.43 -0.10
CA MET A 163 1.93 3.09 -0.27
C MET A 163 1.33 2.17 0.78
N PHE A 164 0.35 1.36 0.39
CA PHE A 164 -0.32 0.43 1.30
C PHE A 164 0.07 -1.01 0.98
N PHE A 165 0.72 -1.66 1.96
CA PHE A 165 1.08 -3.09 1.93
C PHE A 165 1.95 -3.49 0.71
N CYS A 166 2.80 -2.58 0.20
CA CYS A 166 3.61 -2.81 -0.99
C CYS A 166 5.04 -3.21 -0.65
N ALA A 167 5.85 -2.32 -0.08
CA ALA A 167 7.31 -2.51 -0.01
C ALA A 167 7.73 -3.78 0.74
N GLU A 168 7.05 -4.15 1.82
CA GLU A 168 7.28 -5.39 2.56
C GLU A 168 6.75 -6.63 1.86
N SER A 169 5.80 -6.46 0.94
CA SER A 169 5.08 -7.56 0.25
C SER A 169 5.65 -7.90 -1.14
N ILE A 170 6.74 -7.25 -1.54
CA ILE A 170 7.36 -7.47 -2.86
C ILE A 170 8.73 -8.12 -2.80
N THR A 171 9.29 -8.34 -1.62
CA THR A 171 10.65 -8.88 -1.44
C THR A 171 10.82 -9.59 -0.09
N GLU A 172 11.83 -10.45 0.01
CA GLU A 172 12.32 -11.00 1.28
C GLU A 172 13.61 -10.29 1.76
N ARG A 173 14.07 -9.24 1.05
CA ARG A 173 15.35 -8.55 1.27
C ARG A 173 15.15 -7.17 1.89
N LEU A 174 15.87 -6.91 2.98
CA LEU A 174 15.79 -5.62 3.68
C LEU A 174 16.30 -4.46 2.84
N ASP A 175 17.37 -4.66 2.06
CA ASP A 175 17.94 -3.62 1.20
C ASP A 175 16.96 -3.18 0.10
N GLU A 176 16.17 -4.10 -0.46
CA GLU A 176 15.13 -3.76 -1.42
C GLU A 176 13.93 -3.06 -0.76
N PHE A 177 13.52 -3.49 0.44
CA PHE A 177 12.52 -2.77 1.21
C PHE A 177 12.94 -1.31 1.49
N GLU A 178 14.18 -1.12 1.96
CA GLU A 178 14.73 0.21 2.22
C GLU A 178 14.79 1.06 0.93
N ALA A 179 15.21 0.46 -0.19
CA ALA A 179 15.23 1.13 -1.49
C ALA A 179 13.83 1.54 -1.96
N ALA A 180 12.82 0.68 -1.78
CA ALA A 180 11.43 0.96 -2.12
C ALA A 180 10.87 2.12 -1.28
N VAL A 181 11.09 2.11 0.04
CA VAL A 181 10.66 3.20 0.95
C VAL A 181 11.40 4.50 0.61
N GLN A 182 12.68 4.45 0.25
CA GLN A 182 13.43 5.62 -0.18
C GLN A 182 12.88 6.20 -1.49
N ALA A 183 12.59 5.35 -2.49
CA ALA A 183 12.05 5.79 -3.77
C ALA A 183 10.65 6.40 -3.58
N PHE A 184 9.82 5.80 -2.74
CA PHE A 184 8.51 6.32 -2.33
C PHE A 184 8.65 7.71 -1.69
N ALA A 185 9.55 7.89 -0.73
CA ALA A 185 9.73 9.19 -0.09
C ALA A 185 10.23 10.27 -1.08
N LYS A 186 11.11 9.89 -2.01
CA LYS A 186 11.68 10.81 -3.01
C LYS A 186 10.74 11.14 -4.16
N CYS A 187 9.67 10.37 -4.40
CA CYS A 187 8.77 10.64 -5.52
C CYS A 187 7.90 11.89 -5.28
N VAL A 188 7.72 12.28 -4.04
CA VAL A 188 6.94 13.46 -3.63
C VAL A 188 7.85 14.71 -3.60
N LYS A 189 7.27 15.84 -3.95
CA LYS A 189 7.94 17.15 -3.85
C LYS A 189 8.35 17.43 -2.41
N PRO A 190 9.47 18.14 -2.16
CA PRO A 190 9.84 18.54 -0.81
C PRO A 190 8.68 19.26 -0.08
N GLY A 191 8.41 18.85 1.14
CA GLY A 191 7.28 19.36 1.93
C GLY A 191 5.93 18.69 1.65
N GLY A 192 5.84 17.79 0.64
CA GLY A 192 4.61 17.05 0.35
C GLY A 192 4.38 15.88 1.30
N THR A 193 3.18 15.35 1.28
CA THR A 193 2.69 14.37 2.27
C THR A 193 2.86 12.94 1.81
N LEU A 194 3.33 12.09 2.70
CA LEU A 194 3.46 10.64 2.55
C LEU A 194 2.53 9.94 3.52
N VAL A 195 1.76 8.98 3.01
CA VAL A 195 0.84 8.14 3.79
C VAL A 195 1.13 6.67 3.46
N ALA A 196 1.47 5.87 4.45
CA ALA A 196 1.85 4.48 4.23
C ALA A 196 1.22 3.54 5.26
N ALA A 197 0.97 2.31 4.85
CA ALA A 197 0.59 1.22 5.73
C ALA A 197 1.40 -0.03 5.39
N PHE A 198 1.94 -0.69 6.40
CA PHE A 198 2.76 -1.89 6.23
C PHE A 198 2.29 -3.00 7.16
N LEU A 199 2.36 -4.24 6.68
CA LEU A 199 2.10 -5.43 7.49
C LEU A 199 3.23 -5.66 8.50
N VAL A 200 2.86 -5.96 9.73
CA VAL A 200 3.81 -6.30 10.81
C VAL A 200 3.90 -7.81 10.94
N ARG A 201 5.11 -8.36 10.88
CA ARG A 201 5.42 -9.78 11.05
C ARG A 201 4.59 -10.73 10.17
N SER A 202 4.29 -10.33 8.93
CA SER A 202 3.59 -11.22 8.01
C SER A 202 4.46 -12.40 7.58
N GLY A 203 3.86 -13.58 7.47
CA GLY A 203 4.53 -14.84 7.08
C GLY A 203 4.53 -15.10 5.56
N GLY A 204 4.04 -14.16 4.76
CA GLY A 204 3.85 -14.32 3.32
C GLY A 204 2.41 -14.56 2.92
N TYR A 205 2.16 -14.63 1.63
CA TYR A 205 0.83 -14.82 1.09
C TYR A 205 0.83 -15.70 -0.15
N GLU A 206 -0.31 -16.32 -0.41
CA GLU A 206 -0.50 -17.20 -1.54
C GLU A 206 -1.68 -16.70 -2.40
N VAL A 207 -1.51 -16.71 -3.71
CA VAL A 207 -2.56 -16.34 -4.66
C VAL A 207 -2.64 -17.42 -5.73
N SER A 208 -3.79 -18.06 -5.88
CA SER A 208 -4.03 -19.14 -6.85
C SER A 208 -2.94 -20.23 -6.85
N GLY A 209 -2.56 -20.70 -5.63
CA GLY A 209 -1.54 -21.74 -5.45
C GLY A 209 -0.10 -21.27 -5.68
N ARG A 210 0.16 -19.97 -5.74
CA ARG A 210 1.49 -19.38 -5.87
C ARG A 210 1.84 -18.54 -4.66
N ARG A 211 3.01 -18.84 -4.09
CA ARG A 211 3.55 -18.04 -3.00
C ARG A 211 4.22 -16.76 -3.51
N PHE A 212 3.93 -15.66 -2.86
CA PHE A 212 4.55 -14.35 -3.06
C PHE A 212 5.32 -13.93 -1.81
N PRO A 213 6.31 -13.05 -1.95
CA PRO A 213 7.22 -12.71 -0.86
C PRO A 213 6.54 -11.84 0.19
N VAL A 214 7.14 -11.87 1.38
CA VAL A 214 6.97 -10.83 2.38
C VAL A 214 8.24 -10.74 3.20
N LEU A 215 8.63 -9.53 3.53
CA LEU A 215 9.70 -9.29 4.49
C LEU A 215 9.13 -9.24 5.91
N HIS A 216 9.53 -10.18 6.75
CA HIS A 216 9.07 -10.26 8.13
C HIS A 216 9.74 -9.17 8.98
N LEU A 217 9.03 -8.06 9.21
CA LEU A 217 9.52 -6.89 9.96
C LEU A 217 8.68 -6.62 11.21
N THR A 218 9.31 -6.08 12.23
CA THR A 218 8.61 -5.48 13.38
C THR A 218 8.18 -4.05 13.05
N ALA A 219 7.21 -3.52 13.81
CA ALA A 219 6.77 -2.14 13.64
C ALA A 219 7.93 -1.15 13.82
N GLU A 220 8.80 -1.38 14.82
CA GLU A 220 9.96 -0.53 15.08
C GLU A 220 10.96 -0.48 13.92
N ALA A 221 11.18 -1.63 13.27
CA ALA A 221 12.06 -1.70 12.10
C ALA A 221 11.49 -0.92 10.91
N ILE A 222 10.20 -1.03 10.66
CA ILE A 222 9.49 -0.29 9.60
C ILE A 222 9.54 1.22 9.89
N GLU A 223 9.16 1.63 11.12
CA GLU A 223 9.19 3.02 11.57
C GLU A 223 10.60 3.64 11.42
N ALA A 224 11.63 2.90 11.80
CA ALA A 224 13.02 3.35 11.68
C ALA A 224 13.46 3.55 10.22
N VAL A 225 13.06 2.68 9.30
CA VAL A 225 13.34 2.83 7.86
C VAL A 225 12.61 4.04 7.31
N PHE A 226 11.33 4.18 7.59
CA PHE A 226 10.50 5.30 7.11
C PHE A 226 11.06 6.65 7.60
N ALA A 227 11.42 6.75 8.89
CA ALA A 227 11.97 7.96 9.51
C ALA A 227 13.33 8.39 8.95
N ARG A 228 14.11 7.48 8.33
CA ARG A 228 15.37 7.85 7.66
C ARG A 228 15.14 8.72 6.43
N HIS A 229 14.03 8.57 5.75
CA HIS A 229 13.72 9.20 4.48
C HIS A 229 12.68 10.32 4.55
N THR A 230 12.00 10.47 5.70
CA THR A 230 10.88 11.41 5.91
C THR A 230 11.13 12.27 7.14
N SER A 231 10.33 13.32 7.30
CA SER A 231 10.31 14.18 8.50
C SER A 231 8.89 14.24 9.06
N GLY A 232 8.75 14.64 10.32
CA GLY A 232 7.44 14.78 10.96
C GLY A 232 6.65 13.47 11.02
N VAL A 233 7.32 12.35 11.27
CA VAL A 233 6.71 11.03 11.26
C VAL A 233 5.71 10.89 12.40
N GLU A 234 4.48 10.51 12.06
CA GLU A 234 3.46 10.03 12.99
C GLU A 234 3.20 8.56 12.71
N SER A 235 3.01 7.75 13.74
CA SER A 235 2.80 6.31 13.65
C SER A 235 1.58 5.90 14.46
N GLU A 236 0.77 5.00 13.89
CA GLU A 236 -0.29 4.29 14.60
C GLU A 236 -0.15 2.79 14.35
N ARG A 237 -0.21 1.99 15.42
CA ARG A 237 -0.17 0.53 15.35
C ARG A 237 -1.59 -0.01 15.45
N ILE A 238 -2.02 -0.71 14.41
CA ILE A 238 -3.36 -1.27 14.26
C ILE A 238 -3.24 -2.78 14.45
N GLY A 239 -3.90 -3.31 15.49
CA GLY A 239 -3.88 -4.75 15.79
C GLY A 239 -4.98 -5.49 15.05
N ILE A 240 -4.83 -6.83 15.01
CA ILE A 240 -5.85 -7.72 14.49
C ILE A 240 -7.00 -7.78 15.48
N VAL A 241 -8.22 -7.51 15.04
CA VAL A 241 -9.44 -7.56 15.86
C VAL A 241 -10.34 -8.77 15.54
N GLU A 242 -10.08 -9.42 14.40
CA GLU A 242 -10.79 -10.61 13.91
C GLU A 242 -9.80 -11.68 13.46
N ALA A 243 -10.23 -12.62 12.60
CA ALA A 243 -9.38 -13.70 12.12
C ALA A 243 -8.18 -13.20 11.29
N GLU A 244 -7.05 -13.89 11.39
CA GLU A 244 -5.88 -13.62 10.55
C GLU A 244 -6.21 -13.81 9.07
N ILE A 245 -5.83 -12.80 8.25
CA ILE A 245 -5.92 -12.88 6.79
C ILE A 245 -4.66 -13.53 6.22
N ARG A 246 -3.49 -13.29 6.85
CA ARG A 246 -2.18 -13.82 6.44
C ARG A 246 -1.49 -14.52 7.60
N SER A 247 -0.81 -15.62 7.31
CA SER A 247 -0.04 -16.38 8.31
C SER A 247 0.99 -15.49 9.01
N GLY A 248 1.01 -15.54 10.33
CA GLY A 248 1.92 -14.74 11.16
C GLY A 248 1.64 -13.23 11.18
N TYR A 249 0.54 -12.81 10.59
CA TYR A 249 0.11 -11.41 10.58
C TYR A 249 -0.19 -10.90 12.00
N SER A 250 0.47 -9.82 12.41
CA SER A 250 0.34 -9.23 13.75
C SER A 250 -0.24 -7.82 13.76
N GLY A 251 -0.91 -7.43 12.67
CA GLY A 251 -1.47 -6.09 12.52
C GLY A 251 -0.70 -5.25 11.50
N PHE A 252 -1.05 -3.97 11.46
CA PHE A 252 -0.45 -2.96 10.58
C PHE A 252 0.32 -1.92 11.39
N VAL A 253 1.30 -1.30 10.75
CA VAL A 253 1.77 0.02 11.15
C VAL A 253 1.34 1.01 10.07
N PHE A 254 0.58 2.02 10.48
CA PHE A 254 0.19 3.15 9.65
C PHE A 254 1.11 4.32 9.93
N LEU A 255 1.64 4.94 8.89
CA LEU A 255 2.64 5.99 8.98
C LEU A 255 2.25 7.20 8.13
N THR A 256 2.48 8.37 8.67
CA THR A 256 2.48 9.60 7.88
C THR A 256 3.80 10.32 8.03
N GLY A 257 4.16 11.11 7.04
CA GLY A 257 5.37 11.90 7.08
C GLY A 257 5.40 12.95 5.97
N THR A 258 6.42 13.79 6.02
CA THR A 258 6.67 14.85 5.05
C THR A 258 7.94 14.51 4.27
N ALA A 259 7.89 14.61 2.94
CA ALA A 259 9.04 14.44 2.06
C ALA A 259 10.10 15.52 2.36
N ARG A 260 11.39 15.09 2.40
CA ARG A 260 12.54 16.00 2.63
C ARG A 260 12.97 16.71 1.39
#